data_2267d5a847f577a6d58ed3d48d4c9aa6
#
_entry.id   2267d5a847f577a6d58ed3d48d4c9aa6
#
_cell.length_a   1.000
_cell.length_b   1.000
_cell.length_c   1.000
_cell.angle_alpha   90.00
_cell.angle_beta   90.00
_cell.angle_gamma   90.00
#
_symmetry.space_group_name_H-M   'P 1'
#
loop_
_entity.id
_entity.type
_entity.pdbx_description
1 polymer ?
#
loop_
_entity_poly.entity_id
_entity_poly.type
_entity_poly.pdbx_seq_one_letter_code
_entity_poly.pdbx_strand_id
1 'polypeptide(L)'
;GSDWSSDVCSSDLEDKKVTYLTSFDTVAGTISFENEAFFINGEEGYKLVWDDSMIFPNLTSADKVRVSTTQAERGEILDRNGRVLAGKGTASSVGIVPGKLENREEAIAQIAGLLEITTEVIEKNLSAKWVKDDSFVPIKTIPRVEEIELMSISPEEEVLKEKERHDKLLEIPGVMISDVEVREYPLGEAAAHLVGYVQSATAEDLEEHAGEGYTANSVIGRSGMEGLFEKELKGQNGCRIYIVNSEDKEKEELACILVQHGQDIRLTIDTDLQVSLYEQFKEEIGRASCRERV
;
A
#
# COMPACT_ATOMS: atom_id res chain seq x y z
N GLY A 1 45.60 -16.73 -7.94
CA GLY A 1 46.62 -15.88 -7.40
C GLY A 1 47.44 -15.28 -8.53
N SER A 2 47.12 -14.06 -8.95
CA SER A 2 47.98 -13.24 -9.79
C SER A 2 48.25 -11.98 -9.00
N ASP A 3 49.48 -11.94 -8.44
CA ASP A 3 50.08 -10.79 -7.84
C ASP A 3 50.11 -9.63 -8.87
N TRP A 4 49.36 -8.62 -8.61
CA TRP A 4 49.58 -7.31 -9.20
C TRP A 4 50.59 -6.59 -8.35
N SER A 5 51.88 -6.91 -8.55
CA SER A 5 52.95 -6.12 -7.96
C SER A 5 53.00 -4.76 -8.66
N SER A 6 52.85 -3.74 -7.87
CA SER A 6 53.02 -2.34 -8.15
C SER A 6 54.42 -1.96 -8.55
N ASP A 7 54.82 -2.17 -9.81
CA ASP A 7 56.02 -1.58 -10.37
C ASP A 7 55.76 -1.17 -11.85
N VAL A 8 54.76 -0.31 -12.05
CA VAL A 8 54.70 0.49 -13.26
C VAL A 8 55.20 1.89 -12.91
N CYS A 9 56.41 2.19 -13.35
CA CYS A 9 56.95 3.54 -13.32
C CYS A 9 55.97 4.50 -14.01
N SER A 10 55.51 5.48 -13.27
CA SER A 10 54.42 6.43 -13.60
C SER A 10 54.82 7.53 -14.58
N SER A 11 55.72 7.32 -15.54
CA SER A 11 56.25 8.38 -16.38
C SER A 11 55.81 8.40 -17.85
N ASP A 12 55.06 7.33 -18.33
CA ASP A 12 54.70 7.26 -19.75
C ASP A 12 53.24 6.84 -20.04
N LEU A 13 52.36 6.87 -19.07
CA LEU A 13 50.94 6.59 -19.24
C LEU A 13 50.18 7.94 -19.35
N GLU A 14 49.89 8.38 -20.56
CA GLU A 14 48.88 9.44 -20.76
C GLU A 14 47.51 8.89 -20.35
N ASP A 15 47.17 9.10 -19.08
CA ASP A 15 45.81 8.78 -18.57
C ASP A 15 44.81 9.71 -19.26
N LYS A 16 43.74 9.14 -19.78
CA LYS A 16 42.67 9.95 -20.39
C LYS A 16 41.46 9.91 -19.46
N LYS A 17 40.96 11.09 -19.19
CA LYS A 17 39.72 11.37 -18.47
C LYS A 17 38.63 11.74 -19.44
N VAL A 18 37.48 11.12 -19.35
CA VAL A 18 36.29 11.45 -20.12
C VAL A 18 35.18 11.81 -19.16
N THR A 19 34.60 12.97 -19.34
CA THR A 19 33.41 13.43 -18.61
C THR A 19 32.19 13.12 -19.47
N TYR A 20 31.14 12.56 -18.88
CA TYR A 20 29.90 12.21 -19.56
C TYR A 20 28.69 12.42 -18.65
N LEU A 21 27.53 12.66 -19.27
CA LEU A 21 26.25 12.80 -18.58
C LEU A 21 25.56 11.42 -18.57
N THR A 22 25.26 10.94 -17.38
CA THR A 22 24.42 9.74 -17.19
C THR A 22 23.02 10.18 -16.79
N SER A 23 21.99 9.65 -17.47
CA SER A 23 20.59 9.90 -17.14
C SER A 23 19.87 8.59 -16.87
N PHE A 24 19.10 8.53 -15.80
CA PHE A 24 18.28 7.40 -15.41
C PHE A 24 16.83 7.84 -15.29
N ASP A 25 15.92 7.10 -15.90
CA ASP A 25 14.50 7.21 -15.63
C ASP A 25 14.17 6.36 -14.39
N THR A 26 13.74 7.01 -13.34
CA THR A 26 13.49 6.39 -12.04
C THR A 26 12.06 6.66 -11.59
N VAL A 27 11.63 5.95 -10.54
CA VAL A 27 10.34 6.22 -9.86
C VAL A 27 10.27 7.63 -9.25
N ALA A 28 11.42 8.29 -9.07
CA ALA A 28 11.53 9.69 -8.63
C ALA A 28 11.75 10.66 -9.82
N GLY A 29 11.37 10.26 -11.03
CA GLY A 29 11.60 11.04 -12.26
C GLY A 29 12.97 10.79 -12.88
N THR A 30 13.30 11.56 -13.91
CA THR A 30 14.61 11.49 -14.57
C THR A 30 15.65 12.21 -13.73
N ILE A 31 16.69 11.48 -13.32
CA ILE A 31 17.85 12.03 -12.61
C ILE A 31 19.08 11.99 -13.54
N SER A 32 19.90 13.01 -13.49
CA SER A 32 21.08 13.11 -14.33
C SER A 32 22.28 13.55 -13.52
N PHE A 33 23.42 12.91 -13.79
CA PHE A 33 24.69 13.19 -13.12
C PHE A 33 25.79 13.35 -14.17
N GLU A 34 26.70 14.26 -13.90
CA GLU A 34 27.97 14.38 -14.61
C GLU A 34 28.96 13.41 -13.96
N ASN A 35 29.39 12.41 -14.71
CA ASN A 35 30.30 11.35 -14.28
C ASN A 35 31.63 11.44 -15.02
N GLU A 36 32.65 10.82 -14.44
CA GLU A 36 34.02 10.78 -14.98
C GLU A 36 34.43 9.32 -15.17
N ALA A 37 35.01 9.03 -16.32
CA ALA A 37 35.62 7.75 -16.63
C ALA A 37 37.13 7.93 -16.87
N PHE A 38 37.92 7.09 -16.24
CA PHE A 38 39.37 7.08 -16.39
C PHE A 38 39.81 5.93 -17.27
N PHE A 39 40.71 6.19 -18.20
CA PHE A 39 41.26 5.19 -19.09
C PHE A 39 42.77 5.18 -18.95
N ILE A 40 43.36 4.03 -18.80
CA ILE A 40 44.82 3.81 -18.82
C ILE A 40 45.23 3.22 -20.17
N ASN A 41 46.37 3.71 -20.68
CA ASN A 41 46.93 3.17 -21.92
C ASN A 41 47.70 1.87 -21.62
N GLY A 42 47.27 0.74 -22.24
CA GLY A 42 47.92 -0.56 -22.17
C GLY A 42 48.45 -1.01 -23.52
N GLU A 43 49.11 -2.17 -23.58
CA GLU A 43 49.74 -2.71 -24.81
C GLU A 43 48.72 -2.93 -25.96
N GLU A 44 47.47 -3.15 -25.62
CA GLU A 44 46.37 -3.40 -26.58
C GLU A 44 45.45 -2.15 -26.77
N GLY A 45 45.84 -0.97 -26.27
CA GLY A 45 45.05 0.26 -26.31
C GLY A 45 44.51 0.70 -24.94
N TYR A 46 43.58 1.66 -24.98
CA TYR A 46 43.02 2.21 -23.72
C TYR A 46 42.06 1.23 -23.07
N LYS A 47 42.26 1.00 -21.76
CA LYS A 47 41.38 0.19 -20.91
C LYS A 47 40.69 1.08 -19.89
N LEU A 48 39.37 0.90 -19.73
CA LEU A 48 38.56 1.58 -18.75
C LEU A 48 38.92 1.10 -17.34
N VAL A 49 39.19 2.03 -16.44
CA VAL A 49 39.28 1.76 -15.01
C VAL A 49 37.89 1.84 -14.44
N TRP A 50 37.28 0.70 -14.16
CA TRP A 50 35.95 0.62 -13.59
C TRP A 50 35.96 1.11 -12.14
N ASP A 51 35.02 2.00 -11.81
CA ASP A 51 34.71 2.46 -10.46
C ASP A 51 33.20 2.63 -10.30
N ASP A 52 32.66 2.34 -9.13
CA ASP A 52 31.21 2.42 -8.89
C ASP A 52 30.67 3.86 -8.97
N SER A 53 31.53 4.85 -8.75
CA SER A 53 31.21 6.27 -8.94
C SER A 53 30.83 6.63 -10.39
N MET A 54 31.11 5.75 -11.35
CA MET A 54 30.67 5.86 -12.73
C MET A 54 29.18 5.63 -12.90
N ILE A 55 28.48 5.01 -11.92
CA ILE A 55 27.03 4.84 -11.91
C ILE A 55 26.40 6.06 -11.24
N PHE A 56 26.77 6.31 -9.98
CA PHE A 56 26.37 7.48 -9.23
C PHE A 56 27.59 8.16 -8.61
N PRO A 57 27.72 9.48 -8.68
CA PRO A 57 28.79 10.19 -7.97
C PRO A 57 28.82 9.75 -6.50
N ASN A 58 30.02 9.60 -5.93
CA ASN A 58 30.22 9.19 -4.54
C ASN A 58 29.77 7.76 -4.14
N LEU A 59 29.32 6.94 -5.09
CA LEU A 59 29.03 5.53 -4.83
C LEU A 59 30.33 4.74 -4.71
N THR A 60 30.43 3.91 -3.69
CA THR A 60 31.56 2.97 -3.50
C THR A 60 31.04 1.53 -3.47
N SER A 61 31.94 0.55 -3.65
CA SER A 61 31.59 -0.87 -3.68
C SER A 61 30.96 -1.42 -2.38
N ALA A 62 31.12 -0.68 -1.27
CA ALA A 62 30.51 -1.01 0.02
C ALA A 62 29.13 -0.37 0.21
N ASP A 63 28.75 0.56 -0.62
CA ASP A 63 27.50 1.31 -0.51
C ASP A 63 26.35 0.59 -1.22
N LYS A 64 25.12 0.99 -0.86
CA LYS A 64 23.90 0.48 -1.49
C LYS A 64 22.97 1.65 -1.85
N VAL A 65 22.32 1.55 -2.99
CA VAL A 65 21.24 2.47 -3.35
C VAL A 65 19.93 1.94 -2.78
N ARG A 66 19.20 2.80 -2.06
CA ARG A 66 17.90 2.50 -1.45
C ARG A 66 16.82 3.38 -2.07
N VAL A 67 15.64 2.81 -2.15
CA VAL A 67 14.42 3.52 -2.55
C VAL A 67 13.43 3.43 -1.41
N SER A 68 12.92 4.59 -0.98
CA SER A 68 11.87 4.68 0.04
C SER A 68 10.67 5.38 -0.57
N THR A 69 9.49 4.79 -0.46
CA THR A 69 8.23 5.35 -0.93
C THR A 69 7.37 5.73 0.26
N THR A 70 6.87 6.97 0.27
CA THR A 70 5.88 7.46 1.23
C THR A 70 4.53 7.50 0.53
N GLN A 71 3.56 6.76 1.05
CA GLN A 71 2.22 6.73 0.47
C GLN A 71 1.48 8.05 0.73
N ALA A 72 0.78 8.53 -0.29
CA ALA A 72 -0.14 9.64 -0.13
C ALA A 72 -1.40 9.17 0.58
N GLU A 73 -1.91 9.98 1.50
CA GLU A 73 -3.23 9.77 2.07
C GLU A 73 -4.29 10.17 1.05
N ARG A 74 -5.33 9.36 0.91
CA ARG A 74 -6.46 9.64 0.04
C ARG A 74 -7.34 10.70 0.67
N GLY A 75 -7.73 11.74 -0.09
CA GLY A 75 -8.63 12.81 0.35
C GLY A 75 -9.99 12.29 0.78
N GLU A 76 -10.68 13.03 1.60
CA GLU A 76 -12.01 12.70 2.10
C GLU A 76 -13.12 13.22 1.16
N ILE A 77 -14.28 12.56 1.19
CA ILE A 77 -15.50 13.06 0.58
C ILE A 77 -16.41 13.54 1.70
N LEU A 78 -16.76 14.81 1.66
CA LEU A 78 -17.50 15.51 2.71
C LEU A 78 -18.87 15.99 2.23
N ASP A 79 -19.85 16.06 3.13
CA ASP A 79 -21.11 16.74 2.89
C ASP A 79 -20.95 18.27 2.93
N ARG A 80 -22.04 19.01 2.71
CA ARG A 80 -22.05 20.49 2.78
C ARG A 80 -21.61 21.06 4.13
N ASN A 81 -21.80 20.29 5.19
CA ASN A 81 -21.51 20.68 6.57
C ASN A 81 -20.11 20.24 7.03
N GLY A 82 -19.37 19.51 6.18
CA GLY A 82 -18.04 18.97 6.48
C GLY A 82 -18.07 17.62 7.21
N ARG A 83 -19.21 16.90 7.20
CA ARG A 83 -19.28 15.54 7.73
C ARG A 83 -18.78 14.55 6.70
N VAL A 84 -18.03 13.52 7.17
CA VAL A 84 -17.40 12.52 6.32
C VAL A 84 -18.47 11.61 5.70
N LEU A 85 -18.45 11.50 4.36
CA LEU A 85 -19.21 10.54 3.57
C LEU A 85 -18.34 9.37 3.12
N ALA A 86 -17.05 9.62 2.86
CA ALA A 86 -16.02 8.63 2.68
C ALA A 86 -14.70 9.18 3.24
N GLY A 87 -14.07 8.44 4.12
CA GLY A 87 -12.86 8.89 4.80
C GLY A 87 -11.96 7.74 5.25
N LYS A 88 -10.96 8.10 6.04
CA LYS A 88 -10.06 7.16 6.67
C LYS A 88 -10.74 6.55 7.89
N GLY A 89 -10.82 5.25 7.93
CA GLY A 89 -11.30 4.48 9.05
C GLY A 89 -10.27 3.46 9.53
N THR A 90 -10.60 2.76 10.60
CA THR A 90 -9.77 1.68 11.14
C THR A 90 -10.60 0.41 11.22
N ALA A 91 -10.05 -0.69 10.75
CA ALA A 91 -10.66 -2.01 10.85
C ALA A 91 -9.65 -3.00 11.43
N SER A 92 -10.12 -4.17 11.82
CA SER A 92 -9.28 -5.24 12.35
C SER A 92 -8.97 -6.25 11.24
N SER A 93 -7.70 -6.41 10.90
CA SER A 93 -7.21 -7.44 10.00
C SER A 93 -6.92 -8.71 10.78
N VAL A 94 -7.70 -9.74 10.51
CA VAL A 94 -7.47 -11.08 11.04
C VAL A 94 -6.49 -11.80 10.15
N GLY A 95 -5.37 -12.23 10.70
CA GLY A 95 -4.34 -12.98 9.98
C GLY A 95 -3.86 -14.18 10.76
N ILE A 96 -3.10 -15.01 10.07
CA ILE A 96 -2.57 -16.28 10.58
C ILE A 96 -1.05 -16.23 10.51
N VAL A 97 -0.38 -16.72 11.56
CA VAL A 97 1.05 -17.02 11.59
C VAL A 97 1.20 -18.54 11.45
N PRO A 98 1.60 -19.07 10.28
CA PRO A 98 1.53 -20.50 9.99
C PRO A 98 2.27 -21.39 10.99
N GLY A 99 3.47 -20.97 11.43
CA GLY A 99 4.30 -21.72 12.38
C GLY A 99 3.76 -21.78 13.81
N LYS A 100 2.71 -21.01 14.13
CA LYS A 100 2.04 -20.99 15.44
C LYS A 100 0.71 -21.73 15.46
N LEU A 101 0.27 -22.27 14.30
CA LEU A 101 -0.97 -23.03 14.22
C LEU A 101 -0.77 -24.42 14.87
N GLU A 102 -1.58 -24.70 15.86
CA GLU A 102 -1.78 -26.06 16.39
C GLU A 102 -2.95 -26.69 15.62
N ASN A 103 -2.84 -27.99 15.26
CA ASN A 103 -3.88 -28.71 14.50
C ASN A 103 -4.39 -27.93 13.27
N ARG A 104 -3.50 -27.70 12.30
CA ARG A 104 -3.73 -26.80 11.15
C ARG A 104 -5.12 -26.97 10.49
N GLU A 105 -5.55 -28.19 10.22
CA GLU A 105 -6.84 -28.44 9.55
C GLU A 105 -8.03 -27.99 10.41
N GLU A 106 -8.01 -28.29 11.70
CA GLU A 106 -9.07 -27.90 12.64
C GLU A 106 -9.09 -26.37 12.84
N ALA A 107 -7.92 -25.75 13.01
CA ALA A 107 -7.81 -24.31 13.15
C ALA A 107 -8.32 -23.56 11.89
N ILE A 108 -7.96 -24.03 10.69
CA ILE A 108 -8.46 -23.46 9.43
C ILE A 108 -9.97 -23.59 9.32
N ALA A 109 -10.55 -24.74 9.70
CA ALA A 109 -11.99 -24.93 9.68
C ALA A 109 -12.73 -24.00 10.66
N GLN A 110 -12.19 -23.81 11.88
CA GLN A 110 -12.74 -22.89 12.87
C GLN A 110 -12.67 -21.44 12.40
N ILE A 111 -11.51 -21.00 11.88
CA ILE A 111 -11.32 -19.65 11.34
C ILE A 111 -12.27 -19.39 10.16
N ALA A 112 -12.40 -20.36 9.24
CA ALA A 112 -13.30 -20.28 8.10
C ALA A 112 -14.75 -20.08 8.54
N GLY A 113 -15.20 -20.83 9.57
CA GLY A 113 -16.55 -20.70 10.15
C GLY A 113 -16.77 -19.34 10.82
N LEU A 114 -15.80 -18.85 11.61
CA LEU A 114 -15.92 -17.58 12.30
C LEU A 114 -15.87 -16.37 11.33
N LEU A 115 -15.08 -16.47 10.26
CA LEU A 115 -14.94 -15.42 9.26
C LEU A 115 -15.95 -15.53 8.11
N GLU A 116 -16.79 -16.57 8.07
CA GLU A 116 -17.76 -16.83 7.01
C GLU A 116 -17.09 -16.85 5.61
N ILE A 117 -15.97 -17.58 5.51
CA ILE A 117 -15.22 -17.80 4.27
C ILE A 117 -14.95 -19.29 4.10
N THR A 118 -14.50 -19.69 2.92
CA THR A 118 -14.16 -21.09 2.66
C THR A 118 -12.72 -21.40 3.06
N THR A 119 -12.47 -22.66 3.42
CA THR A 119 -11.12 -23.13 3.79
C THR A 119 -10.12 -22.98 2.63
N GLU A 120 -10.58 -23.11 1.38
CA GLU A 120 -9.74 -22.95 0.19
C GLU A 120 -9.15 -21.55 0.06
N VAL A 121 -9.90 -20.51 0.49
CA VAL A 121 -9.40 -19.12 0.49
C VAL A 121 -8.23 -18.98 1.48
N ILE A 122 -8.37 -19.56 2.67
CA ILE A 122 -7.32 -19.55 3.69
C ILE A 122 -6.09 -20.31 3.17
N GLU A 123 -6.27 -21.51 2.65
CA GLU A 123 -5.19 -22.35 2.15
C GLU A 123 -4.46 -21.69 0.97
N LYS A 124 -5.19 -21.04 0.07
CA LYS A 124 -4.62 -20.28 -1.04
C LYS A 124 -3.71 -19.15 -0.53
N ASN A 125 -4.15 -18.40 0.49
CA ASN A 125 -3.35 -17.32 1.08
C ASN A 125 -2.10 -17.87 1.79
N LEU A 126 -2.24 -18.97 2.52
CA LEU A 126 -1.14 -19.62 3.22
C LEU A 126 -0.12 -20.30 2.29
N SER A 127 -0.51 -20.64 1.06
CA SER A 127 0.37 -21.26 0.04
C SER A 127 1.12 -20.26 -0.83
N ALA A 128 0.97 -18.96 -0.60
CA ALA A 128 1.66 -17.93 -1.37
C ALA A 128 3.19 -18.00 -1.17
N LYS A 129 3.97 -17.77 -2.23
CA LYS A 129 5.44 -17.94 -2.27
C LYS A 129 6.22 -17.13 -1.23
N TRP A 130 5.64 -16.02 -0.76
CA TRP A 130 6.27 -15.14 0.24
C TRP A 130 6.04 -15.59 1.68
N VAL A 131 5.09 -16.50 1.92
CA VAL A 131 4.69 -16.96 3.25
C VAL A 131 5.79 -17.84 3.85
N LYS A 132 6.18 -17.51 5.08
CA LYS A 132 7.09 -18.27 5.93
C LYS A 132 6.37 -18.59 7.24
N ASP A 133 6.95 -19.47 8.05
CA ASP A 133 6.36 -19.90 9.33
C ASP A 133 6.08 -18.73 10.30
N ASP A 134 6.89 -17.68 10.24
CA ASP A 134 6.79 -16.49 11.08
C ASP A 134 6.04 -15.32 10.44
N SER A 135 5.56 -15.48 9.19
CA SER A 135 4.88 -14.42 8.46
C SER A 135 3.45 -14.24 8.98
N PHE A 136 3.04 -12.97 9.15
CA PHE A 136 1.63 -12.63 9.32
C PHE A 136 0.94 -12.68 7.95
N VAL A 137 0.01 -13.61 7.78
CA VAL A 137 -0.76 -13.78 6.54
C VAL A 137 -2.17 -13.23 6.75
N PRO A 138 -2.51 -12.06 6.19
CA PRO A 138 -3.84 -11.48 6.34
C PRO A 138 -4.87 -12.36 5.61
N ILE A 139 -5.99 -12.64 6.27
CA ILE A 139 -7.06 -13.49 5.74
C ILE A 139 -8.30 -12.68 5.42
N LYS A 140 -8.81 -11.92 6.39
CA LYS A 140 -10.01 -11.09 6.22
C LYS A 140 -9.97 -9.89 7.14
N THR A 141 -10.48 -8.77 6.66
CA THR A 141 -10.71 -7.58 7.47
C THR A 141 -12.12 -7.63 8.02
N ILE A 142 -12.27 -7.36 9.32
CA ILE A 142 -13.54 -7.29 10.04
C ILE A 142 -13.70 -5.92 10.69
N PRO A 143 -14.94 -5.48 11.03
CA PRO A 143 -15.14 -4.25 11.76
C PRO A 143 -14.34 -4.21 13.06
N ARG A 144 -13.85 -3.04 13.44
CA ARG A 144 -13.21 -2.85 14.73
C ARG A 144 -14.28 -2.73 15.81
N VAL A 145 -14.10 -3.48 16.89
CA VAL A 145 -14.96 -3.37 18.07
C VAL A 145 -14.37 -2.33 18.99
N GLU A 146 -15.01 -1.16 19.10
CA GLU A 146 -14.55 -0.09 19.98
C GLU A 146 -15.01 -0.32 21.42
N GLU A 147 -14.11 -0.11 22.40
CA GLU A 147 -14.44 -0.25 23.82
C GLU A 147 -15.55 0.72 24.25
N ILE A 148 -15.65 1.87 23.63
CA ILE A 148 -16.71 2.87 23.91
C ILE A 148 -18.09 2.34 23.57
N GLU A 149 -18.24 1.61 22.48
CA GLU A 149 -19.51 0.97 22.09
C GLU A 149 -19.92 -0.12 23.08
N LEU A 150 -18.95 -0.88 23.60
CA LEU A 150 -19.16 -1.91 24.59
C LEU A 150 -19.52 -1.35 25.98
N MET A 151 -19.07 -0.14 26.30
CA MET A 151 -19.38 0.56 27.56
C MET A 151 -20.74 1.27 27.53
N SER A 152 -21.44 1.29 26.40
CA SER A 152 -22.78 1.85 26.31
C SER A 152 -23.76 1.06 27.18
N ILE A 153 -24.80 1.73 27.69
CA ILE A 153 -25.79 1.12 28.61
C ILE A 153 -26.55 -0.03 27.92
N SER A 154 -26.63 0.00 26.59
CA SER A 154 -27.25 -1.07 25.78
C SER A 154 -26.48 -1.15 24.46
N PRO A 155 -25.37 -1.91 24.42
CA PRO A 155 -24.64 -2.09 23.15
C PRO A 155 -25.54 -2.81 22.14
N GLU A 156 -25.42 -2.43 20.88
CA GLU A 156 -26.17 -3.08 19.80
C GLU A 156 -25.81 -4.58 19.71
N GLU A 157 -26.80 -5.41 19.39
CA GLU A 157 -26.60 -6.87 19.32
C GLU A 157 -25.48 -7.26 18.34
N GLU A 158 -25.30 -6.47 17.28
CA GLU A 158 -24.22 -6.68 16.31
C GLU A 158 -22.84 -6.44 16.92
N VAL A 159 -22.67 -5.42 17.75
CA VAL A 159 -21.39 -5.13 18.43
C VAL A 159 -21.01 -6.27 19.38
N LEU A 160 -21.99 -6.86 20.08
CA LEU A 160 -21.75 -8.00 20.95
C LEU A 160 -21.35 -9.24 20.16
N LYS A 161 -21.97 -9.49 19.01
CA LYS A 161 -21.62 -10.61 18.12
C LYS A 161 -20.20 -10.44 17.54
N GLU A 162 -19.84 -9.23 17.12
CA GLU A 162 -18.49 -8.95 16.61
C GLU A 162 -17.44 -9.12 17.71
N LYS A 163 -17.73 -8.70 18.94
CA LYS A 163 -16.84 -8.94 20.07
C LYS A 163 -16.66 -10.44 20.35
N GLU A 164 -17.74 -11.18 20.39
CA GLU A 164 -17.69 -12.65 20.61
C GLU A 164 -16.88 -13.35 19.50
N ARG A 165 -17.06 -12.91 18.24
CA ARG A 165 -16.27 -13.38 17.09
C ARG A 165 -14.78 -13.06 17.28
N HIS A 166 -14.47 -11.83 17.66
CA HIS A 166 -13.09 -11.37 17.89
C HIS A 166 -12.42 -12.18 19.01
N ASP A 167 -13.10 -12.37 20.13
CA ASP A 167 -12.58 -13.12 21.28
C ASP A 167 -12.31 -14.58 20.90
N LYS A 168 -13.26 -15.25 20.22
CA LYS A 168 -13.09 -16.62 19.71
C LYS A 168 -11.94 -16.78 18.72
N LEU A 169 -11.70 -15.78 17.87
CA LEU A 169 -10.56 -15.78 16.93
C LEU A 169 -9.22 -15.71 17.67
N LEU A 170 -9.14 -14.91 18.74
CA LEU A 170 -7.91 -14.79 19.54
C LEU A 170 -7.62 -16.04 20.41
N GLU A 171 -8.62 -16.87 20.69
CA GLU A 171 -8.42 -18.15 21.39
C GLU A 171 -7.73 -19.20 20.50
N ILE A 172 -7.73 -19.02 19.18
CA ILE A 172 -7.11 -19.97 18.24
C ILE A 172 -5.59 -19.69 18.16
N PRO A 173 -4.71 -20.64 18.56
CA PRO A 173 -3.28 -20.45 18.46
C PRO A 173 -2.85 -20.15 17.04
N GLY A 174 -2.02 -19.11 16.88
CA GLY A 174 -1.52 -18.66 15.58
C GLY A 174 -2.41 -17.66 14.86
N VAL A 175 -3.59 -17.32 15.37
CA VAL A 175 -4.38 -16.19 14.90
C VAL A 175 -3.86 -14.91 15.55
N MET A 176 -3.72 -13.86 14.75
CA MET A 176 -3.37 -12.53 15.21
C MET A 176 -4.34 -11.51 14.58
N ILE A 177 -4.69 -10.51 15.35
CA ILE A 177 -5.52 -9.40 14.89
C ILE A 177 -4.69 -8.13 14.99
N SER A 178 -4.65 -7.36 13.92
CA SER A 178 -3.94 -6.08 13.85
C SER A 178 -4.85 -5.00 13.27
N ASP A 179 -4.70 -3.78 13.77
CA ASP A 179 -5.41 -2.64 13.19
C ASP A 179 -4.85 -2.33 11.80
N VAL A 180 -5.77 -2.08 10.85
CA VAL A 180 -5.44 -1.66 9.49
C VAL A 180 -6.27 -0.45 9.12
N GLU A 181 -5.65 0.45 8.38
CA GLU A 181 -6.36 1.59 7.80
C GLU A 181 -7.21 1.10 6.63
N VAL A 182 -8.48 1.52 6.62
CA VAL A 182 -9.42 1.20 5.56
C VAL A 182 -10.13 2.46 5.08
N ARG A 183 -10.73 2.40 3.91
CA ARG A 183 -11.68 3.41 3.47
C ARG A 183 -13.03 3.12 4.09
N GLU A 184 -13.56 4.06 4.86
CA GLU A 184 -14.83 3.93 5.57
C GLU A 184 -15.91 4.78 4.91
N TYR A 185 -17.13 4.27 4.92
CA TYR A 185 -18.32 4.90 4.35
C TYR A 185 -19.43 4.95 5.41
N PRO A 186 -19.44 5.98 6.29
CA PRO A 186 -20.32 6.03 7.48
C PRO A 186 -21.82 5.93 7.18
N LEU A 187 -22.27 6.35 6.00
CA LEU A 187 -23.69 6.27 5.61
C LEU A 187 -24.08 4.94 4.95
N GLY A 188 -23.12 4.03 4.72
CA GLY A 188 -23.38 2.73 4.12
C GLY A 188 -24.28 2.82 2.88
N GLU A 189 -25.37 2.04 2.89
CA GLU A 189 -26.32 1.94 1.78
C GLU A 189 -26.98 3.29 1.42
N ALA A 190 -27.20 4.18 2.41
CA ALA A 190 -27.90 5.45 2.18
C ALA A 190 -27.16 6.40 1.23
N ALA A 191 -25.85 6.26 1.09
CA ALA A 191 -25.02 7.07 0.20
C ALA A 191 -24.24 6.26 -0.85
N ALA A 192 -24.39 4.94 -0.91
CA ALA A 192 -23.57 4.05 -1.72
C ALA A 192 -23.55 4.43 -3.22
N HIS A 193 -24.71 4.75 -3.81
CA HIS A 193 -24.79 5.12 -5.23
C HIS A 193 -24.09 6.45 -5.55
N LEU A 194 -24.09 7.37 -4.59
CA LEU A 194 -23.49 8.67 -4.74
C LEU A 194 -22.00 8.62 -4.53
N VAL A 195 -21.58 8.08 -3.38
CA VAL A 195 -20.17 8.06 -2.97
C VAL A 195 -19.38 7.05 -3.78
N GLY A 196 -19.96 5.90 -4.05
CA GLY A 196 -19.28 4.78 -4.70
C GLY A 196 -18.38 4.02 -3.73
N TYR A 197 -17.36 3.37 -4.27
CA TYR A 197 -16.41 2.58 -3.47
C TYR A 197 -15.04 2.53 -4.13
N VAL A 198 -14.05 2.18 -3.32
CA VAL A 198 -12.68 1.88 -3.79
C VAL A 198 -12.45 0.37 -3.81
N GLN A 199 -11.54 -0.07 -4.67
CA GLN A 199 -11.09 -1.45 -4.77
C GLN A 199 -9.57 -1.49 -4.98
N SER A 200 -8.92 -2.57 -4.55
CA SER A 200 -7.50 -2.80 -4.84
C SER A 200 -7.26 -2.79 -6.35
N ALA A 201 -6.15 -2.18 -6.77
CA ALA A 201 -5.73 -2.14 -8.16
C ALA A 201 -5.51 -3.56 -8.70
N THR A 202 -6.08 -3.85 -9.85
CA THR A 202 -5.86 -5.10 -10.59
C THR A 202 -4.64 -4.98 -11.50
N ALA A 203 -4.17 -6.09 -12.06
CA ALA A 203 -3.08 -6.06 -13.05
C ALA A 203 -3.46 -5.24 -14.29
N GLU A 204 -4.73 -5.29 -14.71
CA GLU A 204 -5.27 -4.50 -15.83
C GLU A 204 -5.23 -3.00 -15.52
N ASP A 205 -5.61 -2.61 -14.30
CA ASP A 205 -5.53 -1.21 -13.88
C ASP A 205 -4.09 -0.67 -13.89
N LEU A 206 -3.13 -1.49 -13.48
CA LEU A 206 -1.71 -1.11 -13.49
C LEU A 206 -1.16 -0.93 -14.91
N GLU A 207 -1.67 -1.70 -15.88
CA GLU A 207 -1.33 -1.54 -17.29
C GLU A 207 -1.99 -0.31 -17.90
N GLU A 208 -3.29 -0.09 -17.63
CA GLU A 208 -4.06 1.04 -18.16
C GLU A 208 -3.55 2.38 -17.62
N HIS A 209 -3.16 2.42 -16.34
CA HIS A 209 -2.65 3.61 -15.65
C HIS A 209 -1.13 3.59 -15.47
N ALA A 210 -0.41 2.96 -16.41
CA ALA A 210 1.05 2.90 -16.34
C ALA A 210 1.67 4.29 -16.32
N GLY A 211 2.55 4.53 -15.34
CA GLY A 211 3.19 5.85 -15.13
C GLY A 211 2.40 6.83 -14.27
N GLU A 212 1.17 6.52 -13.86
CA GLU A 212 0.36 7.36 -12.98
C GLU A 212 0.64 7.12 -11.48
N GLY A 213 1.63 6.29 -11.14
CA GLY A 213 2.09 6.06 -9.77
C GLY A 213 1.24 5.04 -8.99
N TYR A 214 0.42 4.22 -9.66
CA TYR A 214 -0.25 3.09 -9.03
C TYR A 214 0.70 1.92 -8.82
N THR A 215 0.48 1.21 -7.73
CA THR A 215 1.21 -0.01 -7.34
C THR A 215 0.21 -1.12 -7.01
N ALA A 216 0.67 -2.33 -6.86
CA ALA A 216 -0.18 -3.47 -6.47
C ALA A 216 -0.91 -3.28 -5.12
N ASN A 217 -0.44 -2.36 -4.29
CA ASN A 217 -1.05 -2.03 -3.00
C ASN A 217 -1.96 -0.77 -3.06
N SER A 218 -2.09 -0.16 -4.24
CA SER A 218 -2.96 1.00 -4.42
C SER A 218 -4.42 0.61 -4.46
N VAL A 219 -5.30 1.55 -4.09
CA VAL A 219 -6.74 1.44 -4.28
C VAL A 219 -7.19 2.42 -5.34
N ILE A 220 -8.23 2.06 -6.08
CA ILE A 220 -8.79 2.86 -7.18
C ILE A 220 -10.29 3.01 -6.94
N GLY A 221 -10.81 4.23 -7.10
CA GLY A 221 -12.24 4.51 -7.08
C GLY A 221 -12.94 3.89 -8.30
N ARG A 222 -13.98 3.06 -8.05
CA ARG A 222 -14.68 2.32 -9.11
C ARG A 222 -15.96 2.98 -9.59
N SER A 223 -16.62 3.72 -8.73
CA SER A 223 -17.93 4.32 -9.05
C SER A 223 -18.17 5.57 -8.22
N GLY A 224 -19.27 6.26 -8.50
CA GLY A 224 -19.71 7.44 -7.76
C GLY A 224 -18.64 8.54 -7.72
N MET A 225 -18.62 9.27 -6.63
CA MET A 225 -17.64 10.34 -6.41
C MET A 225 -16.22 9.82 -6.25
N GLU A 226 -16.04 8.61 -5.70
CA GLU A 226 -14.73 7.96 -5.60
C GLU A 226 -14.08 7.76 -6.97
N GLY A 227 -14.85 7.32 -7.98
CA GLY A 227 -14.33 7.14 -9.33
C GLY A 227 -14.24 8.45 -10.11
N LEU A 228 -15.23 9.35 -9.94
CA LEU A 228 -15.27 10.62 -10.68
C LEU A 228 -14.11 11.56 -10.31
N PHE A 229 -13.75 11.59 -9.03
CA PHE A 229 -12.69 12.44 -8.47
C PHE A 229 -11.44 11.65 -8.08
N GLU A 230 -11.20 10.51 -8.74
CA GLU A 230 -10.04 9.65 -8.45
C GLU A 230 -8.71 10.42 -8.47
N LYS A 231 -8.51 11.29 -9.45
CA LYS A 231 -7.26 12.04 -9.61
C LYS A 231 -7.00 13.01 -8.47
N GLU A 232 -8.05 13.68 -8.00
CA GLU A 232 -7.98 14.63 -6.89
C GLU A 232 -7.84 13.91 -5.55
N LEU A 233 -8.60 12.84 -5.36
CA LEU A 233 -8.64 12.09 -4.12
C LEU A 233 -7.37 11.26 -3.87
N LYS A 234 -6.79 10.67 -4.90
CA LYS A 234 -5.66 9.74 -4.77
C LYS A 234 -4.39 10.39 -4.20
N GLY A 235 -4.10 11.64 -4.59
CA GLY A 235 -2.82 12.29 -4.29
C GLY A 235 -1.66 11.70 -5.11
N GLN A 236 -0.44 12.01 -4.70
CA GLN A 236 0.78 11.54 -5.32
C GLN A 236 1.77 11.03 -4.27
N ASN A 237 2.20 9.78 -4.42
CA ASN A 237 3.19 9.19 -3.53
C ASN A 237 4.52 9.93 -3.61
N GLY A 238 5.15 10.11 -2.46
CA GLY A 238 6.52 10.56 -2.36
C GLY A 238 7.51 9.43 -2.62
N CYS A 239 8.67 9.76 -3.14
CA CYS A 239 9.74 8.80 -3.38
C CYS A 239 11.09 9.46 -3.09
N ARG A 240 11.96 8.75 -2.36
CA ARG A 240 13.35 9.12 -2.11
C ARG A 240 14.27 8.03 -2.62
N ILE A 241 15.32 8.42 -3.34
CA ILE A 241 16.41 7.56 -3.76
C ILE A 241 17.67 8.09 -3.08
N TYR A 242 18.35 7.25 -2.34
CA TYR A 242 19.51 7.65 -1.53
C TYR A 242 20.54 6.53 -1.42
N ILE A 243 21.79 6.92 -1.17
CA ILE A 243 22.91 6.02 -0.94
C ILE A 243 23.06 5.80 0.56
N VAL A 244 23.22 4.55 0.97
CA VAL A 244 23.60 4.16 2.33
C VAL A 244 24.94 3.46 2.33
N ASN A 245 25.71 3.64 3.40
CA ASN A 245 26.98 2.94 3.60
C ASN A 245 26.77 1.50 4.10
N SER A 246 27.84 0.78 4.36
CA SER A 246 27.85 -0.60 4.87
C SER A 246 27.14 -0.76 6.24
N GLU A 247 26.97 0.33 7.01
CA GLU A 247 26.27 0.37 8.30
C GLU A 247 24.81 0.77 8.18
N ASP A 248 24.25 0.81 6.94
CA ASP A 248 22.91 1.31 6.58
C ASP A 248 22.65 2.78 7.00
N LYS A 249 23.72 3.59 7.18
CA LYS A 249 23.60 5.03 7.40
C LYS A 249 23.51 5.77 6.07
N GLU A 250 22.58 6.72 6.00
CA GLU A 250 22.41 7.59 4.83
C GLU A 250 23.65 8.42 4.58
N LYS A 251 24.14 8.41 3.34
CA LYS A 251 25.33 9.11 2.86
C LYS A 251 24.95 10.30 1.97
N GLU A 252 24.04 10.07 1.03
CA GLU A 252 23.66 11.08 0.05
C GLU A 252 22.25 10.80 -0.49
N GLU A 253 21.45 11.87 -0.68
CA GLU A 253 20.17 11.79 -1.37
C GLU A 253 20.38 12.10 -2.86
N LEU A 254 19.97 11.17 -3.73
CA LEU A 254 20.10 11.29 -5.19
C LEU A 254 18.90 11.97 -5.83
N ALA A 255 17.71 11.66 -5.34
CA ALA A 255 16.45 12.23 -5.82
C ALA A 255 15.37 12.15 -4.72
N CYS A 256 14.48 13.14 -4.73
CA CYS A 256 13.34 13.19 -3.84
C CYS A 256 12.13 13.81 -4.54
N ILE A 257 10.99 13.09 -4.50
CA ILE A 257 9.67 13.65 -4.78
C ILE A 257 8.92 13.70 -3.47
N LEU A 258 8.45 14.86 -3.09
CA LEU A 258 7.65 15.04 -1.87
C LEU A 258 6.27 14.43 -2.08
N VAL A 259 5.76 13.77 -1.04
CA VAL A 259 4.38 13.26 -1.01
C VAL A 259 3.40 14.43 -1.15
N GLN A 260 2.36 14.24 -1.96
CA GLN A 260 1.23 15.16 -2.06
C GLN A 260 -0.03 14.36 -1.70
N HIS A 261 -0.63 14.67 -0.56
CA HIS A 261 -1.88 14.05 -0.15
C HIS A 261 -3.03 14.43 -1.08
N GLY A 262 -4.02 13.56 -1.18
CA GLY A 262 -5.23 13.81 -1.95
C GLY A 262 -6.00 15.02 -1.41
N GLN A 263 -6.79 15.61 -2.28
CA GLN A 263 -7.64 16.75 -1.94
C GLN A 263 -9.01 16.27 -1.45
N ASP A 264 -9.54 16.92 -0.40
CA ASP A 264 -10.89 16.66 0.06
C ASP A 264 -11.91 17.23 -0.92
N ILE A 265 -12.96 16.45 -1.17
CA ILE A 265 -14.07 16.85 -2.06
C ILE A 265 -15.28 17.14 -1.20
N ARG A 266 -15.74 18.40 -1.24
CA ARG A 266 -16.99 18.80 -0.55
C ARG A 266 -18.16 18.81 -1.49
N LEU A 267 -19.18 18.00 -1.17
CA LEU A 267 -20.42 17.91 -1.91
C LEU A 267 -21.46 18.90 -1.38
N THR A 268 -22.48 19.17 -2.17
CA THR A 268 -23.63 20.02 -1.77
C THR A 268 -24.72 19.25 -1.03
N ILE A 269 -24.50 17.96 -0.77
CA ILE A 269 -25.44 17.07 -0.10
C ILE A 269 -25.51 17.37 1.38
N ASP A 270 -26.70 17.18 1.93
CA ASP A 270 -26.99 17.21 3.34
C ASP A 270 -27.18 15.77 3.85
N THR A 271 -26.36 15.32 4.77
CA THR A 271 -26.37 13.95 5.29
C THR A 271 -27.72 13.59 5.93
N ASP A 272 -28.32 14.47 6.73
CA ASP A 272 -29.57 14.18 7.44
C ASP A 272 -30.72 14.03 6.48
N LEU A 273 -30.77 14.89 5.45
CA LEU A 273 -31.77 14.80 4.38
C LEU A 273 -31.58 13.51 3.57
N GLN A 274 -30.31 13.14 3.26
CA GLN A 274 -29.99 11.92 2.50
C GLN A 274 -30.47 10.66 3.24
N VAL A 275 -30.19 10.55 4.54
CA VAL A 275 -30.63 9.44 5.37
C VAL A 275 -32.14 9.38 5.46
N SER A 276 -32.80 10.52 5.74
CA SER A 276 -34.27 10.56 5.85
C SER A 276 -34.97 10.15 4.55
N LEU A 277 -34.46 10.57 3.39
CA LEU A 277 -34.99 10.16 2.10
C LEU A 277 -34.76 8.66 1.85
N TYR A 278 -33.57 8.14 2.18
CA TYR A 278 -33.28 6.73 2.02
C TYR A 278 -34.23 5.85 2.85
N GLU A 279 -34.48 6.20 4.11
CA GLU A 279 -35.41 5.48 4.98
C GLU A 279 -36.84 5.49 4.44
N GLN A 280 -37.33 6.62 3.96
CA GLN A 280 -38.67 6.73 3.35
C GLN A 280 -38.78 5.81 2.11
N PHE A 281 -37.78 5.83 1.22
CA PHE A 281 -37.78 4.98 0.02
C PHE A 281 -37.71 3.49 0.39
N LYS A 282 -36.89 3.11 1.39
CA LYS A 282 -36.78 1.74 1.86
C LYS A 282 -38.12 1.18 2.36
N GLU A 283 -38.89 1.98 3.10
CA GLU A 283 -40.24 1.61 3.55
C GLU A 283 -41.22 1.45 2.38
N GLU A 284 -41.21 2.36 1.39
CA GLU A 284 -42.08 2.33 0.23
C GLU A 284 -41.81 1.15 -0.70
N ILE A 285 -40.54 0.82 -0.95
CA ILE A 285 -40.12 -0.36 -1.73
C ILE A 285 -40.58 -1.64 -1.03
N GLY A 286 -40.41 -1.74 0.29
CA GLY A 286 -40.90 -2.87 1.08
C GLY A 286 -42.44 -3.05 0.95
N ARG A 287 -43.20 -1.98 0.98
CA ARG A 287 -44.66 -2.01 0.81
C ARG A 287 -45.08 -2.38 -0.62
N ALA A 288 -44.37 -1.90 -1.66
CA ALA A 288 -44.64 -2.25 -3.06
C ALA A 288 -44.41 -3.74 -3.33
N SER A 289 -43.31 -4.28 -2.84
CA SER A 289 -42.95 -5.70 -2.96
C SER A 289 -43.98 -6.63 -2.29
N CYS A 290 -44.63 -6.19 -1.21
CA CYS A 290 -45.73 -6.95 -0.57
C CYS A 290 -47.04 -6.89 -1.35
N ARG A 291 -47.28 -5.85 -2.14
CA ARG A 291 -48.51 -5.72 -2.95
C ARG A 291 -48.50 -6.54 -4.23
N GLU A 292 -47.37 -6.80 -4.81
CA GLU A 292 -47.24 -7.61 -6.04
C GLU A 292 -47.34 -9.15 -5.79
N ARG A 293 -47.41 -9.60 -4.54
CA ARG A 293 -47.54 -11.02 -4.18
C ARG A 293 -49.00 -11.44 -3.83
N VAL A 294 -50.01 -10.66 -4.17
CA VAL A 294 -51.38 -11.06 -3.98
C VAL A 294 -52.05 -11.40 -5.32
#